data_21e31a7f5ddc27544df812e9a80d25e9
#
_entry.id   21e31a7f5ddc27544df812e9a80d25e9
#
_cell.length_a   1.000
_cell.length_b   1.000
_cell.length_c   1.000
_cell.angle_alpha   90.00
_cell.angle_beta   90.00
_cell.angle_gamma   90.00
#
_symmetry.space_group_name_H-M   'P 1'
#
loop_
_entity.id
_entity.type
_entity.pdbx_description
1 polymer ?
#
loop_
_entity_poly.entity_id
_entity_poly.type
_entity_poly.pdbx_seq_one_letter_code
_entity_poly.pdbx_strand_id
1 'polypeptide(L)'
;MRIVAGTHGSRVLKTLSGQTTRPTTDKVRGAIFSKIGPYFDGGTFLDVFGGSGAMALEAISRGMHAATIIEKDSRALKVIQDNVKTLNVTQQVTVQKGDALTVTKRLSGTFDVIFMDPPYAYTELPSVFLNLIEGNLLHPDSIVIVEMDSRADLSNQIGDWHCYDTKSYGISKVKFYEHAPQ
;
A
#
# COMPACT_ATOMS: atom_id res chain seq x y z
N MET A 1 9.66 -8.97 -11.09
CA MET A 1 8.51 -8.82 -10.19
C MET A 1 7.26 -9.36 -10.87
N ARG A 2 6.46 -10.12 -10.16
CA ARG A 2 5.26 -10.75 -10.71
C ARG A 2 4.07 -10.57 -9.77
N ILE A 3 2.87 -10.52 -10.33
CA ILE A 3 1.64 -10.71 -9.56
C ILE A 3 1.66 -12.15 -9.02
N VAL A 4 1.39 -12.29 -7.71
CA VAL A 4 1.51 -13.60 -7.05
C VAL A 4 0.26 -14.46 -7.29
N ALA A 5 -0.93 -13.87 -7.17
CA ALA A 5 -2.18 -14.63 -7.28
C ALA A 5 -3.30 -13.81 -7.88
N GLY A 6 -4.45 -14.45 -8.12
CA GLY A 6 -5.65 -13.82 -8.63
C GLY A 6 -5.76 -13.86 -10.14
N THR A 7 -6.63 -13.01 -10.68
CA THR A 7 -6.96 -12.99 -12.11
C THR A 7 -5.77 -12.62 -13.01
N HIS A 8 -4.78 -11.91 -12.46
CA HIS A 8 -3.56 -11.52 -13.16
C HIS A 8 -2.33 -12.27 -12.65
N GLY A 9 -2.52 -13.40 -11.98
CA GLY A 9 -1.43 -14.19 -11.42
C GLY A 9 -0.35 -14.52 -12.44
N SER A 10 0.91 -14.48 -12.00
CA SER A 10 2.11 -14.74 -12.79
C SER A 10 2.45 -13.68 -13.85
N ARG A 11 1.63 -12.64 -14.00
CA ARG A 11 1.94 -11.55 -14.94
C ARG A 11 3.16 -10.76 -14.44
N VAL A 12 4.08 -10.47 -15.36
CA VAL A 12 5.30 -9.73 -15.04
C VAL A 12 5.01 -8.24 -14.99
N LEU A 13 5.56 -7.59 -13.95
CA LEU A 13 5.47 -6.14 -13.79
C LEU A 13 6.84 -5.50 -14.01
N LYS A 14 6.84 -4.30 -14.57
CA LYS A 14 8.04 -3.48 -14.66
C LYS A 14 8.41 -2.96 -13.28
N THR A 15 9.70 -2.81 -13.05
CA THR A 15 10.26 -2.17 -11.87
C THR A 15 11.12 -1.00 -12.28
N LEU A 16 11.33 -0.05 -11.37
CA LEU A 16 12.21 1.08 -11.62
C LEU A 16 13.66 0.63 -11.47
N SER A 17 14.47 0.76 -12.52
CA SER A 17 15.88 0.38 -12.50
C SER A 17 16.71 1.42 -11.73
N GLY A 18 17.79 0.96 -11.07
CA GLY A 18 18.71 1.84 -10.33
C GLY A 18 18.12 2.37 -9.03
N GLN A 19 17.18 1.69 -8.45
CA GLN A 19 16.51 2.15 -7.23
C GLN A 19 17.41 2.13 -6.01
N THR A 20 17.29 3.19 -5.22
CA THR A 20 17.84 3.25 -3.87
C THR A 20 16.88 2.65 -2.85
N THR A 21 15.60 2.50 -3.20
CA THR A 21 14.58 1.90 -2.35
C THR A 21 14.39 0.44 -2.74
N ARG A 22 14.29 -0.44 -1.75
CA ARG A 22 14.05 -1.85 -2.00
C ARG A 22 12.57 -2.07 -2.28
N PRO A 23 12.20 -2.70 -3.41
CA PRO A 23 10.81 -3.06 -3.64
C PRO A 23 10.37 -4.17 -2.69
N THR A 24 9.10 -4.17 -2.31
CA THR A 24 8.49 -5.30 -1.61
C THR A 24 8.59 -6.53 -2.50
N THR A 25 9.24 -7.58 -2.02
CA THR A 25 9.45 -8.80 -2.80
C THR A 25 8.14 -9.52 -3.07
N ASP A 26 8.12 -10.37 -4.09
CA ASP A 26 6.96 -11.21 -4.39
C ASP A 26 6.57 -12.06 -3.17
N LYS A 27 7.56 -12.60 -2.45
CA LYS A 27 7.33 -13.40 -1.25
C LYS A 27 6.64 -12.62 -0.14
N VAL A 28 7.13 -11.41 0.16
CA VAL A 28 6.56 -10.56 1.20
C VAL A 28 5.17 -10.09 0.80
N ARG A 29 4.99 -9.68 -0.46
CA ARG A 29 3.68 -9.26 -0.96
C ARG A 29 2.66 -10.40 -0.86
N GLY A 30 3.05 -11.61 -1.26
CA GLY A 30 2.20 -12.80 -1.12
C GLY A 30 1.84 -13.08 0.32
N ALA A 31 2.79 -12.95 1.25
CA ALA A 31 2.54 -13.17 2.68
C ALA A 31 1.58 -12.14 3.25
N ILE A 32 1.72 -10.86 2.90
CA ILE A 32 0.83 -9.80 3.34
C ILE A 32 -0.61 -10.08 2.89
N PHE A 33 -0.81 -10.35 1.60
CA PHE A 33 -2.15 -10.59 1.06
C PHE A 33 -2.75 -11.90 1.57
N SER A 34 -1.95 -12.93 1.80
CA SER A 34 -2.45 -14.17 2.40
C SER A 34 -3.00 -13.94 3.81
N LYS A 35 -2.38 -13.02 4.56
CA LYS A 35 -2.82 -12.69 5.91
C LYS A 35 -4.14 -11.93 5.92
N ILE A 36 -4.31 -10.95 5.03
CA ILE A 36 -5.48 -10.08 5.04
C ILE A 36 -6.60 -10.54 4.10
N GLY A 37 -6.33 -11.53 3.24
CA GLY A 37 -7.29 -12.10 2.30
C GLY A 37 -7.38 -13.61 2.45
N PRO A 38 -6.89 -14.41 1.49
CA PRO A 38 -6.07 -14.08 0.32
C PRO A 38 -6.82 -13.47 -0.86
N TYR A 39 -8.14 -13.55 -0.90
CA TYR A 39 -8.97 -13.00 -1.97
C TYR A 39 -10.06 -12.11 -1.40
N PHE A 40 -10.56 -11.20 -2.24
CA PHE A 40 -11.53 -10.19 -1.85
C PHE A 40 -12.73 -10.23 -2.79
N ASP A 41 -13.88 -9.83 -2.26
CA ASP A 41 -15.11 -9.67 -3.04
C ASP A 41 -15.43 -8.17 -3.09
N GLY A 42 -14.62 -7.44 -3.85
CA GLY A 42 -14.70 -5.98 -3.92
C GLY A 42 -13.82 -5.29 -2.89
N GLY A 43 -14.12 -4.03 -2.63
CA GLY A 43 -13.35 -3.20 -1.71
C GLY A 43 -12.38 -2.26 -2.41
N THR A 44 -11.77 -1.37 -1.65
CA THR A 44 -10.86 -0.34 -2.15
C THR A 44 -9.52 -0.38 -1.42
N PHE A 45 -8.45 -0.18 -2.18
CA PHE A 45 -7.06 -0.23 -1.72
C PHE A 45 -6.41 1.14 -1.90
N LEU A 46 -5.61 1.57 -0.92
CA LEU A 46 -4.79 2.77 -1.05
C LEU A 46 -3.32 2.42 -0.85
N ASP A 47 -2.49 2.73 -1.84
CA ASP A 47 -1.03 2.62 -1.75
C ASP A 47 -0.45 4.03 -1.61
N VAL A 48 0.07 4.36 -0.44
CA VAL A 48 0.50 5.73 -0.12
C VAL A 48 1.86 6.06 -0.71
N PHE A 49 2.70 5.05 -0.98
CA PHE A 49 4.02 5.19 -1.60
C PHE A 49 4.13 4.19 -2.74
N GLY A 50 3.63 4.53 -3.90
CA GLY A 50 3.30 3.58 -4.95
C GLY A 50 4.44 2.76 -5.56
N GLY A 51 5.61 3.38 -5.76
CA GLY A 51 6.73 2.68 -6.40
C GLY A 51 6.40 2.18 -7.80
N SER A 52 6.34 0.86 -7.96
CA SER A 52 5.97 0.22 -9.24
C SER A 52 4.47 -0.01 -9.38
N GLY A 53 3.70 0.20 -8.31
CA GLY A 53 2.28 -0.12 -8.27
C GLY A 53 1.96 -1.57 -7.94
N ALA A 54 2.95 -2.37 -7.59
CA ALA A 54 2.78 -3.82 -7.42
C ALA A 54 1.75 -4.17 -6.33
N MET A 55 1.73 -3.46 -5.22
CA MET A 55 0.79 -3.75 -4.13
C MET A 55 -0.66 -3.50 -4.54
N ALA A 56 -0.93 -2.35 -5.17
CA ALA A 56 -2.27 -2.02 -5.66
C ALA A 56 -2.72 -3.00 -6.75
N LEU A 57 -1.83 -3.35 -7.66
CA LEU A 57 -2.16 -4.28 -8.74
C LEU A 57 -2.39 -5.71 -8.22
N GLU A 58 -1.66 -6.11 -7.18
CA GLU A 58 -1.93 -7.37 -6.49
C GLU A 58 -3.33 -7.36 -5.86
N ALA A 59 -3.72 -6.26 -5.22
CA ALA A 59 -5.05 -6.11 -4.62
C ALA A 59 -6.15 -6.26 -5.66
N ILE A 60 -6.01 -5.60 -6.81
CA ILE A 60 -6.96 -5.71 -7.93
C ILE A 60 -7.02 -7.15 -8.43
N SER A 61 -5.86 -7.78 -8.63
CA SER A 61 -5.77 -9.17 -9.10
C SER A 61 -6.49 -10.14 -8.17
N ARG A 62 -6.49 -9.86 -6.87
CA ARG A 62 -7.11 -10.72 -5.85
C ARG A 62 -8.57 -10.40 -5.58
N GLY A 63 -9.16 -9.46 -6.32
CA GLY A 63 -10.60 -9.22 -6.29
C GLY A 63 -11.05 -7.88 -5.76
N MET A 64 -10.15 -6.98 -5.36
CA MET A 64 -10.56 -5.64 -4.97
C MET A 64 -11.08 -4.87 -6.19
N HIS A 65 -12.05 -4.01 -5.95
CA HIS A 65 -12.78 -3.31 -6.99
C HIS A 65 -11.97 -2.14 -7.57
N ALA A 66 -11.27 -1.42 -6.72
CA ALA A 66 -10.54 -0.22 -7.12
C ALA A 66 -9.33 0.02 -6.22
N ALA A 67 -8.34 0.71 -6.76
CA ALA A 67 -7.15 1.10 -6.02
C ALA A 67 -6.77 2.54 -6.35
N THR A 68 -6.24 3.24 -5.35
CA THR A 68 -5.64 4.56 -5.51
C THR A 68 -4.16 4.45 -5.14
N ILE A 69 -3.31 5.03 -5.97
CA ILE A 69 -1.84 5.01 -5.78
C ILE A 69 -1.36 6.45 -5.69
N ILE A 70 -0.63 6.76 -4.63
CA ILE A 70 0.05 8.05 -4.46
C ILE A 70 1.53 7.85 -4.78
N GLU A 71 2.08 8.67 -5.66
CA GLU A 71 3.49 8.62 -6.03
C GLU A 71 3.96 10.00 -6.48
N LYS A 72 5.14 10.42 -6.02
CA LYS A 72 5.71 11.72 -6.38
C LYS A 72 6.76 11.67 -7.48
N ASP A 73 7.46 10.54 -7.63
CA ASP A 73 8.55 10.39 -8.60
C ASP A 73 7.99 10.19 -10.01
N SER A 74 8.36 11.07 -10.95
CA SER A 74 7.85 11.00 -12.32
C SER A 74 8.23 9.71 -13.04
N ARG A 75 9.42 9.14 -12.74
CA ARG A 75 9.84 7.87 -13.34
C ARG A 75 9.03 6.71 -12.81
N ALA A 76 8.75 6.70 -11.50
CA ALA A 76 7.90 5.69 -10.89
C ALA A 76 6.46 5.79 -11.41
N LEU A 77 5.94 7.00 -11.59
CA LEU A 77 4.62 7.20 -12.17
C LEU A 77 4.50 6.59 -13.56
N LYS A 78 5.54 6.71 -14.37
CA LYS A 78 5.54 6.10 -15.71
C LYS A 78 5.51 4.57 -15.60
N VAL A 79 6.28 3.98 -14.69
CA VAL A 79 6.27 2.53 -14.46
C VAL A 79 4.88 2.08 -14.02
N ILE A 80 4.25 2.79 -13.09
CA ILE A 80 2.89 2.49 -12.65
C ILE A 80 1.92 2.50 -13.82
N GLN A 81 1.96 3.55 -14.65
CA GLN A 81 1.08 3.69 -15.81
C GLN A 81 1.28 2.55 -16.80
N ASP A 82 2.53 2.17 -17.07
CA ASP A 82 2.84 1.05 -17.95
C ASP A 82 2.28 -0.26 -17.40
N ASN A 83 2.45 -0.51 -16.11
CA ASN A 83 1.93 -1.73 -15.46
C ASN A 83 0.40 -1.78 -15.49
N VAL A 84 -0.25 -0.65 -15.22
CA VAL A 84 -1.71 -0.54 -15.25
C VAL A 84 -2.24 -0.86 -16.65
N LYS A 85 -1.59 -0.34 -17.69
CA LYS A 85 -1.96 -0.61 -19.08
C LYS A 85 -1.73 -2.08 -19.45
N THR A 86 -0.58 -2.63 -19.05
CA THR A 86 -0.24 -4.01 -19.36
C THR A 86 -1.28 -4.99 -18.78
N LEU A 87 -1.79 -4.73 -17.59
CA LEU A 87 -2.81 -5.55 -16.96
C LEU A 87 -4.23 -5.17 -17.40
N ASN A 88 -4.39 -4.12 -18.19
CA ASN A 88 -5.68 -3.64 -18.67
C ASN A 88 -6.65 -3.30 -17.53
N VAL A 89 -6.17 -2.61 -16.50
CA VAL A 89 -6.95 -2.23 -15.32
C VAL A 89 -7.06 -0.72 -15.15
N THR A 90 -6.92 0.03 -16.22
CA THR A 90 -6.92 1.51 -16.20
C THR A 90 -8.16 2.09 -15.50
N GLN A 91 -9.32 1.47 -15.65
CA GLN A 91 -10.57 1.95 -15.05
C GLN A 91 -10.67 1.66 -13.57
N GLN A 92 -9.84 0.77 -13.04
CA GLN A 92 -9.86 0.37 -11.63
C GLN A 92 -8.81 1.10 -10.78
N VAL A 93 -7.85 1.78 -11.42
CA VAL A 93 -6.72 2.39 -10.73
C VAL A 93 -6.72 3.91 -10.94
N THR A 94 -6.71 4.64 -9.84
CA THR A 94 -6.52 6.08 -9.82
C THR A 94 -5.12 6.40 -9.33
N VAL A 95 -4.37 7.20 -10.09
CA VAL A 95 -3.00 7.59 -9.73
C VAL A 95 -3.00 9.06 -9.35
N GLN A 96 -2.53 9.35 -8.14
CA GLN A 96 -2.40 10.71 -7.60
C GLN A 96 -0.92 11.07 -7.52
N LYS A 97 -0.50 12.00 -8.38
CA LYS A 97 0.88 12.51 -8.35
C LYS A 97 1.02 13.50 -7.19
N GLY A 98 2.02 13.26 -6.35
CA GLY A 98 2.35 14.20 -5.30
C GLY A 98 2.99 13.53 -4.11
N ASP A 99 3.37 14.35 -3.15
CA ASP A 99 3.91 13.94 -1.86
C ASP A 99 2.81 13.33 -0.98
N ALA A 100 3.15 12.25 -0.29
CA ALA A 100 2.21 11.52 0.55
C ALA A 100 1.54 12.42 1.60
N LEU A 101 2.32 13.27 2.25
CA LEU A 101 1.79 14.15 3.30
C LEU A 101 0.77 15.14 2.75
N THR A 102 1.04 15.71 1.57
CA THR A 102 0.15 16.67 0.93
C THR A 102 -1.10 16.00 0.37
N VAL A 103 -0.93 14.88 -0.35
CA VAL A 103 -2.03 14.21 -1.02
C VAL A 103 -3.01 13.60 -0.01
N THR A 104 -2.52 13.00 1.07
CA THR A 104 -3.41 12.40 2.08
C THR A 104 -4.27 13.43 2.79
N LYS A 105 -3.86 14.69 2.84
CA LYS A 105 -4.69 15.78 3.41
C LYS A 105 -5.89 16.13 2.55
N ARG A 106 -5.80 15.91 1.24
CA ARG A 106 -6.87 16.31 0.29
C ARG A 106 -7.65 15.16 -0.30
N LEU A 107 -7.22 13.93 -0.03
CA LEU A 107 -7.90 12.73 -0.52
C LEU A 107 -9.27 12.61 0.13
N SER A 108 -10.24 12.03 -0.59
CA SER A 108 -11.58 11.80 -0.09
C SER A 108 -12.01 10.35 -0.35
N GLY A 109 -13.07 9.93 0.32
CA GLY A 109 -13.56 8.56 0.26
C GLY A 109 -12.93 7.70 1.36
N THR A 110 -13.37 6.45 1.46
CA THR A 110 -12.84 5.51 2.44
C THR A 110 -12.16 4.34 1.73
N PHE A 111 -11.17 3.76 2.39
CA PHE A 111 -10.41 2.64 1.87
C PHE A 111 -10.48 1.47 2.86
N ASP A 112 -10.59 0.26 2.33
CA ASP A 112 -10.67 -0.96 3.15
C ASP A 112 -9.29 -1.43 3.58
N VAL A 113 -8.30 -1.27 2.72
CA VAL A 113 -6.90 -1.61 3.02
C VAL A 113 -6.01 -0.46 2.58
N ILE A 114 -5.14 -0.04 3.48
CA ILE A 114 -4.15 1.01 3.23
C ILE A 114 -2.76 0.41 3.44
N PHE A 115 -1.88 0.61 2.47
CA PHE A 115 -0.50 0.15 2.54
C PHE A 115 0.44 1.34 2.47
N MET A 116 1.44 1.35 3.37
CA MET A 116 2.48 2.37 3.41
C MET A 116 3.85 1.70 3.50
N ASP A 117 4.70 1.98 2.50
CA ASP A 117 6.10 1.54 2.48
C ASP A 117 6.95 2.77 2.16
N PRO A 118 7.22 3.62 3.18
CA PRO A 118 7.92 4.88 2.97
C PRO A 118 9.38 4.66 2.57
N PRO A 119 10.00 5.65 1.90
CA PRO A 119 11.42 5.58 1.61
C PRO A 119 12.26 5.56 2.88
N TYR A 120 13.48 5.05 2.77
CA TYR A 120 14.42 4.99 3.88
C TYR A 120 14.56 6.38 4.55
N ALA A 121 14.62 6.39 5.87
CA ALA A 121 14.75 7.59 6.70
C ALA A 121 13.58 8.59 6.58
N TYR A 122 12.42 8.13 6.12
CA TYR A 122 11.22 8.97 6.07
C TYR A 122 10.71 9.25 7.48
N THR A 123 10.60 10.54 7.85
CA THR A 123 10.28 10.95 9.22
C THR A 123 8.81 11.36 9.43
N GLU A 124 8.06 11.53 8.33
CA GLU A 124 6.70 12.09 8.39
C GLU A 124 5.60 11.02 8.45
N LEU A 125 5.97 9.75 8.63
CA LEU A 125 5.00 8.65 8.61
C LEU A 125 3.89 8.81 9.68
N PRO A 126 4.19 9.22 10.93
CA PRO A 126 3.13 9.46 11.90
C PRO A 126 2.12 10.52 11.43
N SER A 127 2.60 11.58 10.79
CA SER A 127 1.73 12.65 10.27
C SER A 127 0.86 12.16 9.12
N VAL A 128 1.41 11.32 8.25
CA VAL A 128 0.63 10.69 7.17
C VAL A 128 -0.47 9.82 7.76
N PHE A 129 -0.15 9.01 8.77
CA PHE A 129 -1.16 8.16 9.42
C PHE A 129 -2.28 9.01 10.04
N LEU A 130 -1.92 10.11 10.72
CA LEU A 130 -2.91 11.04 11.27
C LEU A 130 -3.79 11.66 10.19
N ASN A 131 -3.23 11.97 9.02
CA ASN A 131 -4.03 12.46 7.89
C ASN A 131 -5.08 11.45 7.45
N LEU A 132 -4.75 10.15 7.48
CA LEU A 132 -5.72 9.10 7.14
C LEU A 132 -6.89 9.11 8.13
N ILE A 133 -6.60 9.29 9.41
CA ILE A 133 -7.62 9.33 10.46
C ILE A 133 -8.46 10.60 10.36
N GLU A 134 -7.81 11.76 10.34
CA GLU A 134 -8.48 13.07 10.35
C GLU A 134 -9.27 13.33 9.07
N GLY A 135 -8.80 12.80 7.95
CA GLY A 135 -9.48 12.93 6.65
C GLY A 135 -10.64 11.95 6.46
N ASN A 136 -10.94 11.13 7.45
CA ASN A 136 -11.97 10.09 7.37
C ASN A 136 -11.76 9.14 6.19
N LEU A 137 -10.49 8.80 5.91
CA LEU A 137 -10.14 7.85 4.86
C LEU A 137 -10.24 6.41 5.33
N LEU A 138 -10.42 6.20 6.64
CA LEU A 138 -10.53 4.89 7.27
C LEU A 138 -11.95 4.71 7.83
N HIS A 139 -12.44 3.47 7.78
CA HIS A 139 -13.65 3.07 8.48
C HIS A 139 -13.30 2.02 9.54
N PRO A 140 -14.22 1.66 10.47
CA PRO A 140 -13.86 0.77 11.59
C PRO A 140 -13.33 -0.62 11.19
N ASP A 141 -13.62 -1.08 9.98
CA ASP A 141 -13.15 -2.38 9.51
C ASP A 141 -11.91 -2.27 8.61
N SER A 142 -11.36 -1.08 8.40
CA SER A 142 -10.16 -0.88 7.60
C SER A 142 -8.93 -1.51 8.28
N ILE A 143 -7.98 -1.93 7.45
CA ILE A 143 -6.67 -2.41 7.90
C ILE A 143 -5.62 -1.47 7.34
N VAL A 144 -4.72 -0.99 8.21
CA VAL A 144 -3.57 -0.19 7.80
C VAL A 144 -2.31 -1.04 7.95
N ILE A 145 -1.54 -1.16 6.87
CA ILE A 145 -0.35 -1.99 6.80
C ILE A 145 0.85 -1.09 6.55
N VAL A 146 1.88 -1.21 7.38
CA VAL A 146 3.09 -0.40 7.26
C VAL A 146 4.30 -1.32 7.16
N GLU A 147 5.02 -1.25 6.04
CA GLU A 147 6.30 -1.90 5.86
C GLU A 147 7.40 -0.90 6.14
N MET A 148 8.40 -1.30 6.92
CA MET A 148 9.51 -0.41 7.29
C MET A 148 10.77 -1.21 7.51
N ASP A 149 11.92 -0.53 7.54
CA ASP A 149 13.18 -1.13 7.96
C ASP A 149 13.01 -1.70 9.38
N SER A 150 13.64 -2.86 9.64
CA SER A 150 13.53 -3.53 10.94
C SER A 150 14.01 -2.67 12.11
N ARG A 151 14.87 -1.69 11.84
CA ARG A 151 15.40 -0.75 12.84
C ARG A 151 14.52 0.47 13.05
N ALA A 152 13.62 0.76 12.11
CA ALA A 152 12.66 1.85 12.25
C ALA A 152 11.57 1.46 13.24
N ASP A 153 10.85 2.44 13.75
CA ASP A 153 9.73 2.18 14.63
C ASP A 153 8.58 3.14 14.35
N LEU A 154 7.38 2.66 14.66
CA LEU A 154 6.16 3.43 14.61
C LEU A 154 5.34 3.02 15.84
N SER A 155 4.72 3.98 16.52
CA SER A 155 3.95 3.69 17.72
C SER A 155 2.93 2.57 17.47
N ASN A 156 2.76 1.70 18.45
CA ASN A 156 1.74 0.65 18.39
C ASN A 156 0.32 1.19 18.57
N GLN A 157 0.18 2.43 19.01
CA GLN A 157 -1.10 3.11 19.20
C GLN A 157 -1.06 4.46 18.51
N ILE A 158 -1.95 4.70 17.55
CA ILE A 158 -2.09 5.98 16.85
C ILE A 158 -3.58 6.32 16.83
N GLY A 159 -3.99 7.29 17.64
CA GLY A 159 -5.40 7.56 17.84
C GLY A 159 -6.11 6.30 18.35
N ASP A 160 -7.22 5.95 17.72
CA ASP A 160 -7.97 4.74 18.05
C ASP A 160 -7.50 3.49 17.28
N TRP A 161 -6.36 3.59 16.60
CA TRP A 161 -5.79 2.52 15.80
C TRP A 161 -4.63 1.87 16.54
N HIS A 162 -4.64 0.54 16.65
CA HIS A 162 -3.59 -0.20 17.36
C HIS A 162 -2.98 -1.27 16.48
N CYS A 163 -1.68 -1.51 16.67
CA CYS A 163 -0.96 -2.57 16.00
C CYS A 163 -1.35 -3.92 16.62
N TYR A 164 -2.02 -4.77 15.83
CA TYR A 164 -2.45 -6.07 16.31
C TYR A 164 -1.50 -7.19 15.92
N ASP A 165 -0.57 -6.95 14.99
CA ASP A 165 0.44 -7.93 14.62
C ASP A 165 1.65 -7.25 13.98
N THR A 166 2.82 -7.85 14.18
CA THR A 166 4.07 -7.43 13.55
C THR A 166 4.76 -8.67 13.01
N LYS A 167 5.13 -8.64 11.72
CA LYS A 167 5.86 -9.72 11.06
C LYS A 167 7.22 -9.23 10.60
N SER A 168 8.26 -10.04 10.78
CA SER A 168 9.62 -9.72 10.34
C SER A 168 9.96 -10.51 9.08
N TYR A 169 10.54 -9.81 8.09
CA TYR A 169 10.95 -10.38 6.82
C TYR A 169 12.37 -9.87 6.48
N GLY A 170 13.39 -10.57 7.00
CA GLY A 170 14.78 -10.15 6.79
C GLY A 170 15.05 -8.79 7.42
N ILE A 171 15.40 -7.80 6.61
CA ILE A 171 15.71 -6.44 7.07
C ILE A 171 14.46 -5.56 7.17
N SER A 172 13.29 -6.10 6.86
CA SER A 172 12.01 -5.38 6.95
C SER A 172 11.15 -5.94 8.07
N LYS A 173 10.26 -5.09 8.56
CA LYS A 173 9.13 -5.53 9.36
C LYS A 173 7.85 -4.92 8.81
N VAL A 174 6.75 -5.62 9.01
CA VAL A 174 5.42 -5.19 8.57
C VAL A 174 4.52 -5.16 9.79
N LYS A 175 3.92 -4.00 10.04
CA LYS A 175 2.98 -3.79 11.15
C LYS A 175 1.57 -3.68 10.60
N PHE A 176 0.64 -4.34 11.26
CA PHE A 176 -0.78 -4.37 10.88
C PHE A 176 -1.60 -3.66 11.96
N TYR A 177 -2.33 -2.63 11.57
CA TYR A 177 -3.14 -1.82 12.49
C TYR A 177 -4.62 -2.00 12.21
N GLU A 178 -5.41 -2.04 13.27
CA GLU A 178 -6.87 -2.07 13.21
C GLU A 178 -7.46 -1.07 14.19
N HIS A 179 -8.73 -0.73 13.98
CA HIS A 179 -9.46 0.14 14.89
C HIS A 179 -9.75 -0.60 16.19
N ALA A 180 -9.61 0.12 17.31
CA ALA A 180 -9.95 -0.47 18.60
C ALA A 180 -11.44 -0.82 18.66
N PRO A 181 -11.82 -1.96 19.27
CA PRO A 181 -13.24 -2.30 19.45
C PRO A 181 -13.95 -1.22 20.27
N GLN A 182 -15.17 -0.89 19.88
CA GLN A 182 -16.01 0.04 20.64
C GLN A 182 -16.78 -0.71 21.72
#